data_c18a214b21eac73f51fad937a79cb478
#
_entry.id   c18a214b21eac73f51fad937a79cb478
#
_cell.length_a   1.000
_cell.length_b   1.000
_cell.length_c   1.000
_cell.angle_alpha   90.00
_cell.angle_beta   90.00
_cell.angle_gamma   90.00
#
_symmetry.space_group_name_H-M   'P 1'
#
loop_
_entity.id
_entity.type
_entity.pdbx_description
1 polymer ?
#
loop_
_entity_poly.entity_id
_entity_poly.type
_entity_poly.pdbx_seq_one_letter_code
_entity_poly.pdbx_strand_id
1 'polypeptide(L)'
;MDIGTISSRYAKALFSLAKDKGQESRVYDDMKMLADSFSMEPELRGALSNPIVSVPEKVKLLTAAGGIEVCELYTRFINLVLAHKRETLLPFIAYIYIHLYRKEKKIT
;
A
#
# COMPACT_ATOMS: atom_id res chain seq x y z
N MET A 1 -10.96 12.34 -12.07
CA MET A 1 -9.63 12.53 -11.54
C MET A 1 -8.72 11.40 -11.96
N ASP A 2 -7.48 11.72 -12.22
CA ASP A 2 -6.50 10.76 -12.71
C ASP A 2 -6.02 9.84 -11.58
N ILE A 3 -6.32 8.55 -11.69
CA ILE A 3 -5.91 7.54 -10.70
C ILE A 3 -4.40 7.52 -10.54
N GLY A 4 -3.67 7.64 -11.65
CA GLY A 4 -2.20 7.64 -11.62
C GLY A 4 -1.63 8.81 -10.82
N THR A 5 -2.19 10.00 -10.99
CA THR A 5 -1.72 11.19 -10.28
C THR A 5 -1.95 11.07 -8.77
N ILE A 6 -3.15 10.61 -8.38
CA ILE A 6 -3.48 10.46 -6.97
C ILE A 6 -2.63 9.37 -6.33
N SER A 7 -2.53 8.22 -6.99
CA SER A 7 -1.74 7.10 -6.50
C SER A 7 -0.27 7.48 -6.34
N SER A 8 0.26 8.25 -7.30
CA SER A 8 1.65 8.71 -7.26
C SER A 8 1.90 9.64 -6.07
N ARG A 9 0.95 10.53 -5.76
CA ARG A 9 1.07 11.41 -4.61
C ARG A 9 1.16 10.64 -3.31
N TYR A 10 0.28 9.64 -3.14
CA TYR A 10 0.30 8.80 -1.95
C TYR A 10 1.61 8.03 -1.83
N ALA A 11 2.04 7.41 -2.92
CA ALA A 11 3.27 6.61 -2.91
C ALA A 11 4.49 7.46 -2.62
N LYS A 12 4.59 8.64 -3.23
CA LYS A 12 5.72 9.54 -3.01
C LYS A 12 5.77 10.07 -1.59
N ALA A 13 4.60 10.40 -1.03
CA ALA A 13 4.53 10.88 0.36
C ALA A 13 4.98 9.80 1.32
N LEU A 14 4.52 8.56 1.10
CA LEU A 14 4.93 7.44 1.94
C LEU A 14 6.42 7.17 1.82
N PHE A 15 6.94 7.17 0.61
CA PHE A 15 8.36 6.91 0.36
C PHE A 15 9.23 7.97 1.05
N SER A 16 8.86 9.23 0.92
CA SER A 16 9.59 10.33 1.55
C SER A 16 9.59 10.20 3.07
N LEU A 17 8.42 9.91 3.66
CA LEU A 17 8.31 9.72 5.10
C LEU A 17 9.11 8.51 5.57
N ALA A 18 9.05 7.43 4.84
CA ALA A 18 9.77 6.20 5.17
C ALA A 18 11.29 6.44 5.15
N LYS A 19 11.76 7.21 4.16
CA LYS A 19 13.19 7.56 4.08
C LYS A 19 13.61 8.41 5.27
N ASP A 20 12.80 9.39 5.64
CA ASP A 20 13.10 10.25 6.80
C ASP A 20 13.24 9.43 8.09
N LYS A 21 12.51 8.33 8.19
CA LYS A 21 12.53 7.47 9.38
C LYS A 21 13.46 6.27 9.23
N GLY A 22 14.16 6.17 8.10
CA GLY A 22 15.06 5.05 7.85
C GLY A 22 14.33 3.72 7.71
N GLN A 23 13.07 3.75 7.27
CA GLN A 23 12.24 2.55 7.16
C GLN A 23 11.76 2.26 5.75
N GLU A 24 12.38 2.87 4.75
CA GLU A 24 11.96 2.70 3.37
C GLU A 24 12.05 1.24 2.90
N SER A 25 13.04 0.51 3.40
CA SER A 25 13.22 -0.91 3.08
C SER A 25 12.13 -1.78 3.73
N ARG A 26 11.76 -1.46 4.98
CA ARG A 26 10.70 -2.19 5.68
C ARG A 26 9.35 -2.00 4.99
N VAL A 27 9.05 -0.75 4.62
CA VAL A 27 7.81 -0.45 3.89
C VAL A 27 7.83 -1.10 2.52
N TYR A 28 9.00 -1.14 1.87
CA TYR A 28 9.14 -1.81 0.58
C TYR A 28 8.74 -3.29 0.68
N ASP A 29 9.23 -3.98 1.72
CA ASP A 29 8.89 -5.38 1.93
C ASP A 29 7.38 -5.57 2.09
N ASP A 30 6.75 -4.69 2.89
CA ASP A 30 5.31 -4.76 3.11
C ASP A 30 4.53 -4.47 1.82
N MET A 31 4.98 -3.49 1.04
CA MET A 31 4.33 -3.14 -0.23
C MET A 31 4.48 -4.24 -1.27
N LYS A 32 5.63 -4.92 -1.28
CA LYS A 32 5.83 -6.07 -2.17
C LYS A 32 4.86 -7.20 -1.83
N MET A 33 4.72 -7.49 -0.55
CA MET A 33 3.78 -8.53 -0.11
C MET A 33 2.36 -8.14 -0.47
N LEU A 34 2.01 -6.87 -0.29
CA LEU A 34 0.68 -6.38 -0.65
C LEU A 34 0.43 -6.52 -2.16
N ALA A 35 1.39 -6.11 -2.98
CA ALA A 35 1.27 -6.23 -4.44
C ALA A 35 1.12 -7.69 -4.85
N ASP A 36 1.90 -8.59 -4.26
CA ASP A 36 1.79 -10.02 -4.54
C ASP A 36 0.42 -10.55 -4.14
N SER A 37 -0.10 -10.11 -3.00
CA SER A 37 -1.43 -10.53 -2.54
C SER A 37 -2.53 -10.10 -3.52
N PHE A 38 -2.45 -8.89 -4.04
CA PHE A 38 -3.42 -8.44 -5.05
C PHE A 38 -3.36 -9.29 -6.32
N SER A 39 -2.16 -9.71 -6.69
CA SER A 39 -1.97 -10.54 -7.88
C SER A 39 -2.47 -11.96 -7.68
N MET A 40 -2.24 -12.54 -6.49
CA MET A 40 -2.57 -13.93 -6.21
C MET A 40 -3.99 -14.13 -5.72
N GLU A 41 -4.62 -13.11 -5.17
CA GLU A 41 -5.96 -13.19 -4.58
C GLU A 41 -6.87 -12.11 -5.15
N PRO A 42 -7.52 -12.40 -6.31
CA PRO A 42 -8.41 -11.41 -6.93
C PRO A 42 -9.53 -10.92 -6.03
N GLU A 43 -9.97 -11.75 -5.08
CA GLU A 43 -11.04 -11.36 -4.15
C GLU A 43 -10.66 -10.18 -3.28
N LEU A 44 -9.36 -9.96 -3.07
CA LEU A 44 -8.90 -8.84 -2.24
C LEU A 44 -9.33 -7.51 -2.84
N ARG A 45 -9.17 -7.34 -4.15
CA ARG A 45 -9.64 -6.12 -4.82
C ARG A 45 -11.15 -5.95 -4.70
N GLY A 46 -11.88 -7.05 -4.86
CA GLY A 46 -13.33 -7.03 -4.73
C GLY A 46 -13.77 -6.61 -3.35
N ALA A 47 -13.09 -7.11 -2.31
CA ALA A 47 -13.41 -6.75 -0.94
C ALA A 47 -13.17 -5.27 -0.69
N LEU A 48 -12.11 -4.69 -1.23
CA LEU A 48 -11.82 -3.28 -1.04
C LEU A 48 -12.85 -2.36 -1.70
N SER A 49 -13.42 -2.78 -2.82
CA SER A 49 -14.42 -1.99 -3.52
C SER A 49 -15.84 -2.26 -3.03
N ASN A 50 -16.02 -3.24 -2.15
CA ASN A 50 -17.34 -3.63 -1.68
C ASN A 50 -17.76 -2.75 -0.49
N PRO A 51 -18.85 -1.94 -0.64
CA PRO A 51 -19.28 -1.05 0.44
C PRO A 51 -19.84 -1.78 1.66
N ILE A 52 -20.17 -3.07 1.51
CA ILE A 52 -20.67 -3.87 2.64
C ILE A 52 -19.56 -4.26 3.59
N VAL A 53 -18.33 -4.43 3.07
CA VAL A 53 -17.19 -4.77 3.91
C VAL A 53 -16.81 -3.54 4.77
N SER A 54 -16.79 -3.70 6.08
CA SER A 54 -16.51 -2.60 6.99
C SER A 54 -15.05 -2.16 6.94
N VAL A 55 -14.79 -0.93 7.40
CA VAL A 55 -13.41 -0.42 7.46
C VAL A 55 -12.53 -1.30 8.33
N PRO A 56 -12.94 -1.72 9.54
CA PRO A 56 -12.11 -2.63 10.35
C PRO A 56 -11.78 -3.94 9.64
N GLU A 57 -12.72 -4.50 8.88
CA GLU A 57 -12.46 -5.72 8.12
C GLU A 57 -11.46 -5.47 7.00
N LYS A 58 -11.57 -4.32 6.32
CA LYS A 58 -10.60 -3.95 5.27
C LYS A 58 -9.21 -3.77 5.87
N VAL A 59 -9.10 -3.17 7.05
CA VAL A 59 -7.82 -3.04 7.74
C VAL A 59 -7.21 -4.40 8.02
N LYS A 60 -8.01 -5.34 8.51
CA LYS A 60 -7.52 -6.71 8.78
C LYS A 60 -7.01 -7.38 7.52
N LEU A 61 -7.77 -7.28 6.42
CA LEU A 61 -7.39 -7.87 5.16
C LEU A 61 -6.08 -7.29 4.64
N LEU A 62 -5.95 -5.98 4.70
CA LEU A 62 -4.76 -5.29 4.19
C LEU A 62 -3.54 -5.51 5.09
N THR A 63 -3.75 -5.65 6.40
CA THR A 63 -2.65 -5.97 7.31
C THR A 63 -2.12 -7.37 7.03
N ALA A 64 -3.03 -8.33 6.85
CA ALA A 64 -2.64 -9.70 6.50
C ALA A 64 -1.94 -9.75 5.13
N ALA A 65 -2.43 -8.95 4.18
CA ALA A 65 -1.85 -8.91 2.83
C ALA A 65 -0.45 -8.33 2.81
N GLY A 66 -0.09 -7.49 3.78
CA GLY A 66 1.24 -6.90 3.88
C GLY A 66 2.30 -7.82 4.46
N GLY A 67 1.91 -9.00 4.93
CA GLY A 67 2.83 -9.98 5.46
C GLY A 67 2.52 -10.38 6.89
N ILE A 68 3.38 -11.23 7.46
CA ILE A 68 3.17 -11.74 8.81
C ILE A 68 3.31 -10.63 9.84
N GLU A 69 4.25 -9.73 9.63
CA GLU A 69 4.54 -8.64 10.56
C GLU A 69 4.82 -7.36 9.80
N VAL A 70 3.80 -6.49 9.75
CA VAL A 70 3.94 -5.21 9.03
C VAL A 70 4.51 -4.13 9.95
N CYS A 71 5.20 -3.16 9.38
CA CYS A 71 5.74 -2.06 10.17
C CYS A 71 4.65 -1.03 10.49
N GLU A 72 4.92 -0.19 11.49
CA GLU A 72 3.95 0.80 11.93
C GLU A 72 3.58 1.80 10.83
N LEU A 73 4.54 2.20 10.01
CA LEU A 73 4.27 3.11 8.91
C LEU A 73 3.26 2.52 7.93
N TYR A 74 3.38 1.22 7.63
CA TYR A 74 2.43 0.54 6.77
C TYR A 74 1.01 0.62 7.36
N THR A 75 0.89 0.28 8.63
CA THR A 75 -0.41 0.30 9.32
C THR A 75 -1.02 1.69 9.31
N ARG A 76 -0.24 2.71 9.61
CA ARG A 76 -0.69 4.09 9.60
C ARG A 76 -1.12 4.53 8.22
N PHE A 77 -0.35 4.14 7.22
CA PHE A 77 -0.65 4.49 5.83
C PHE A 77 -1.96 3.86 5.37
N ILE A 78 -2.16 2.57 5.67
CA ILE A 78 -3.39 1.86 5.32
C ILE A 78 -4.60 2.56 5.95
N ASN A 79 -4.49 2.94 7.21
CA ASN A 79 -5.58 3.64 7.89
C ASN A 79 -5.86 5.01 7.26
N LEU A 80 -4.81 5.73 6.87
CA LEU A 80 -4.96 7.02 6.20
C LEU A 80 -5.69 6.87 4.86
N VAL A 81 -5.28 5.89 4.06
CA VAL A 81 -5.88 5.64 2.75
C VAL A 81 -7.36 5.30 2.90
N LEU A 82 -7.70 4.47 3.89
CA LEU A 82 -9.09 4.11 4.17
C LEU A 82 -9.90 5.30 4.65
N ALA A 83 -9.30 6.14 5.49
CA ALA A 83 -9.98 7.35 5.97
C ALA A 83 -10.33 8.29 4.82
N HIS A 84 -9.51 8.32 3.79
CA HIS A 84 -9.75 9.14 2.59
C HIS A 84 -10.58 8.42 1.53
N LYS A 85 -11.01 7.20 1.82
CA LYS A 85 -11.80 6.37 0.90
C LYS A 85 -11.08 6.13 -0.44
N ARG A 86 -9.77 5.90 -0.35
CA ARG A 86 -8.90 5.66 -1.52
C ARG A 86 -8.34 4.25 -1.56
N GLU A 87 -8.91 3.32 -0.80
CA GLU A 87 -8.38 1.96 -0.70
C GLU A 87 -8.32 1.20 -2.03
N THR A 88 -9.21 1.54 -2.97
CA THR A 88 -9.17 0.90 -4.29
C THR A 88 -7.94 1.28 -5.10
N LEU A 89 -7.22 2.31 -4.67
CA LEU A 89 -5.99 2.74 -5.34
C LEU A 89 -4.76 2.01 -4.81
N LEU A 90 -4.89 1.22 -3.74
CA LEU A 90 -3.73 0.55 -3.12
C LEU A 90 -2.93 -0.32 -4.08
N PRO A 91 -3.52 -1.06 -5.02
CA PRO A 91 -2.70 -1.81 -5.98
C PRO A 91 -1.75 -0.91 -6.77
N PHE A 92 -2.23 0.26 -7.19
CA PHE A 92 -1.42 1.22 -7.93
C PHE A 92 -0.39 1.89 -7.03
N ILE A 93 -0.80 2.25 -5.81
CA ILE A 93 0.11 2.87 -4.83
C ILE A 93 1.26 1.93 -4.50
N ALA A 94 0.96 0.66 -4.24
CA ALA A 94 1.99 -0.34 -3.94
C ALA A 94 2.96 -0.49 -5.11
N TYR A 95 2.44 -0.58 -6.33
CA TYR A 95 3.26 -0.70 -7.52
C TYR A 95 4.21 0.50 -7.68
N ILE A 96 3.68 1.72 -7.50
CA ILE A 96 4.48 2.93 -7.64
C ILE A 96 5.54 3.00 -6.55
N TYR A 97 5.20 2.66 -5.31
CA TYR A 97 6.18 2.64 -4.21
C TYR A 97 7.33 1.70 -4.54
N ILE A 98 7.02 0.50 -4.99
CA ILE A 98 8.03 -0.49 -5.37
C ILE A 98 8.96 0.09 -6.44
N HIS A 99 8.38 0.78 -7.42
CA HIS A 99 9.14 1.39 -8.50
C HIS A 99 10.06 2.50 -8.00
N LEU A 100 9.54 3.37 -7.13
CA LEU A 100 10.32 4.45 -6.54
C LEU A 100 11.51 3.92 -5.73
N TYR A 101 11.25 2.88 -4.94
CA TYR A 101 12.28 2.26 -4.12
C TYR A 101 13.40 1.67 -5.00
N ARG A 102 13.01 0.89 -6.01
CA ARG A 102 13.97 0.25 -6.90
C ARG A 102 14.80 1.26 -7.66
N LYS A 103 14.17 2.32 -8.13
CA LYS A 103 14.86 3.38 -8.86
C LYS A 103 15.90 4.07 -7.96
N GLU A 104 15.52 4.39 -6.74
CA GLU A 104 16.44 5.04 -5.80
C GLU A 104 17.61 4.13 -5.41
N LYS A 105 17.35 2.85 -5.19
CA LYS A 105 18.38 1.88 -4.81
C LYS A 105 19.09 1.30 -6.02
N LYS A 106 18.73 1.70 -7.23
CA LYS A 106 19.30 1.23 -8.49
C LYS A 106 19.24 -0.29 -8.63
N ILE A 107 18.12 -0.86 -8.21
CA ILE A 107 17.84 -2.28 -8.38
C ILE A 107 17.20 -2.47 -9.75
N THR A 108 17.74 -3.35 -10.56
CA THR A 108 17.19 -3.63 -11.89
C THR A 108 16.37 -4.90 -11.90
#